data_0adf7598a55f26ca5709d7e7528eb9fa
#
_entry.id   0adf7598a55f26ca5709d7e7528eb9fa
#
_cell.length_a   1.000
_cell.length_b   1.000
_cell.length_c   1.000
_cell.angle_alpha   90.00
_cell.angle_beta   90.00
_cell.angle_gamma   90.00
#
_symmetry.space_group_name_H-M   'P 1'
#
loop_
_entity.id
_entity.type
_entity.pdbx_description
1 polymer ?
#
loop_
_entity_poly.entity_id
_entity_poly.type
_entity_poly.pdbx_seq_one_letter_code
_entity_poly.pdbx_strand_id
1 'polypeptide(L)'
;YNLNAVDSFNSNLVKGVIGYIQEFETGKNALVKFTSSDGKEASFHLIENRKTRTFKISKNESLEKIHSSMKDLFVEKLNKTTVVLSNGLELKVGDRINPYSYAETLQERMIQRAVKHHFEQEKKYLSREIKIKPLTLFFIDNIQEYRNKDGYIKKTLEKYAKLEIEKLLKKEENKFYRDYLEKALEDISKTHAGYFAVDKKETDEVIEKEVNEILHDKEAILSLDNPRRFIFSKWTLREGWDNPNIFQICKLRSSGSEISKLQEVGRGLRLPVNEYGNRVKDEQFYLNYFVDFTENDFVERLVQEINEKSGSLSREDTPEKLNENIIKKICEVYKLDEDDLIDNLVDKEIIRASHKFINDGFEYIKENYPLIFEGIDSNKIRKATTEKKKIKIRTEKYSELKELWEKLSEKVILEYKIENEKNFKKLLVDFLKQTDFIIED
;
A
#
# COMPACT_ATOMS: atom_id res chain seq x y z
N TYR A 1 -29.66 12.78 7.01
CA TYR A 1 -28.30 13.14 6.55
C TYR A 1 -27.68 11.90 5.90
N ASN A 2 -27.55 11.92 4.59
CA ASN A 2 -26.90 10.84 3.84
C ASN A 2 -25.45 11.23 3.60
N LEU A 3 -24.56 10.93 4.56
CA LEU A 3 -23.14 11.23 4.46
C LEU A 3 -22.43 10.11 3.68
N ASN A 4 -22.05 10.37 2.46
CA ASN A 4 -21.32 9.42 1.63
C ASN A 4 -19.79 9.50 1.87
N ALA A 5 -19.04 8.61 1.22
CA ALA A 5 -17.60 8.55 1.40
C ALA A 5 -16.87 9.79 0.85
N VAL A 6 -17.29 10.33 -0.31
CA VAL A 6 -16.71 11.53 -0.91
C VAL A 6 -16.85 12.73 0.03
N ASP A 7 -18.07 12.96 0.54
CA ASP A 7 -18.33 14.06 1.48
C ASP A 7 -17.52 13.92 2.77
N SER A 8 -17.36 12.68 3.25
CA SER A 8 -16.56 12.38 4.45
C SER A 8 -15.09 12.75 4.28
N PHE A 9 -14.50 12.45 3.11
CA PHE A 9 -13.11 12.82 2.79
C PHE A 9 -12.95 14.32 2.59
N ASN A 10 -13.81 14.93 1.76
CA ASN A 10 -13.71 16.35 1.42
C ASN A 10 -13.94 17.26 2.62
N SER A 11 -14.83 16.88 3.55
CA SER A 11 -15.12 17.61 4.79
C SER A 11 -14.17 17.28 5.95
N ASN A 12 -13.09 16.54 5.73
CA ASN A 12 -12.13 16.13 6.77
C ASN A 12 -12.74 15.35 7.94
N LEU A 13 -13.83 14.61 7.71
CA LEU A 13 -14.46 13.78 8.74
C LEU A 13 -13.73 12.44 8.92
N VAL A 14 -12.84 12.13 8.01
CA VAL A 14 -11.93 10.99 8.03
C VAL A 14 -10.52 11.43 7.64
N LYS A 15 -9.51 10.59 7.92
CA LYS A 15 -8.15 10.81 7.43
C LYS A 15 -8.12 10.69 5.90
N GLY A 16 -7.33 11.55 5.24
CA GLY A 16 -6.91 11.31 3.88
C GLY A 16 -5.99 10.09 3.76
N VAL A 17 -5.61 9.69 2.56
CA VAL A 17 -4.73 8.53 2.33
C VAL A 17 -3.52 8.93 1.50
N ILE A 18 -2.34 8.50 1.93
CA ILE A 18 -1.10 8.64 1.15
C ILE A 18 -0.56 7.24 0.86
N GLY A 19 -0.57 6.86 -0.42
CA GLY A 19 -0.02 5.60 -0.89
C GLY A 19 1.50 5.66 -1.04
N TYR A 20 2.22 4.80 -0.33
CA TYR A 20 3.67 4.61 -0.45
C TYR A 20 3.94 3.31 -1.18
N ILE A 21 4.41 3.40 -2.42
CA ILE A 21 4.73 2.23 -3.23
C ILE A 21 6.20 1.90 -3.06
N GLN A 22 6.49 0.65 -2.67
CA GLN A 22 7.86 0.16 -2.63
C GLN A 22 8.21 -0.42 -3.99
N GLU A 23 9.05 0.30 -4.72
CA GLU A 23 9.61 -0.19 -5.98
C GLU A 23 10.73 -1.21 -5.74
N PHE A 24 10.84 -2.14 -6.66
CA PHE A 24 11.91 -3.13 -6.72
C PHE A 24 12.53 -3.09 -8.12
N GLU A 25 13.84 -2.90 -8.21
CA GLU A 25 14.51 -2.69 -9.49
C GLU A 25 14.59 -3.96 -10.35
N THR A 26 14.65 -5.12 -9.68
CA THR A 26 14.76 -6.44 -10.34
C THR A 26 13.46 -7.22 -10.16
N GLY A 27 13.06 -7.95 -11.20
CA GLY A 27 11.92 -8.88 -11.11
C GLY A 27 10.54 -8.29 -11.35
N LYS A 28 10.40 -7.01 -11.71
CA LYS A 28 9.10 -6.38 -12.04
C LYS A 28 8.31 -7.18 -13.09
N ASN A 29 8.99 -7.83 -14.02
CA ASN A 29 8.39 -8.56 -15.14
C ASN A 29 8.30 -10.07 -14.91
N ALA A 30 8.67 -10.58 -13.72
CA ALA A 30 8.49 -11.98 -13.40
C ALA A 30 7.05 -12.25 -13.01
N LEU A 31 6.45 -13.28 -13.60
CA LEU A 31 5.05 -13.65 -13.38
C LEU A 31 4.93 -15.16 -13.18
N VAL A 32 4.21 -15.57 -12.16
CA VAL A 32 3.74 -16.94 -11.97
C VAL A 32 2.27 -16.97 -12.31
N LYS A 33 1.91 -17.65 -13.40
CA LYS A 33 0.53 -17.78 -13.87
C LYS A 33 0.00 -19.15 -13.49
N PHE A 34 -1.16 -19.21 -12.82
CA PHE A 34 -1.90 -20.45 -12.65
C PHE A 34 -2.61 -20.80 -13.96
N THR A 35 -2.31 -21.96 -14.54
CA THR A 35 -2.78 -22.30 -15.90
C THR A 35 -3.88 -23.35 -15.92
N SER A 36 -3.80 -24.36 -15.05
CA SER A 36 -4.77 -25.43 -14.98
C SER A 36 -4.62 -26.26 -13.72
N SER A 37 -5.62 -27.05 -13.39
CA SER A 37 -5.56 -28.07 -12.35
C SER A 37 -6.43 -29.25 -12.70
N ASP A 38 -6.00 -30.46 -12.31
CA ASP A 38 -6.80 -31.70 -12.41
C ASP A 38 -7.52 -32.03 -11.07
N GLY A 39 -7.33 -31.18 -10.04
CA GLY A 39 -7.86 -31.36 -8.70
C GLY A 39 -6.91 -32.12 -7.76
N LYS A 40 -5.77 -32.62 -8.27
CA LYS A 40 -4.67 -33.24 -7.50
C LYS A 40 -3.39 -32.44 -7.61
N GLU A 41 -3.11 -31.95 -8.80
CA GLU A 41 -1.96 -31.09 -9.10
C GLU A 41 -2.41 -29.80 -9.78
N ALA A 42 -1.77 -28.70 -9.45
CA ALA A 42 -1.90 -27.40 -10.11
C ALA A 42 -0.70 -27.14 -11.02
N SER A 43 -0.98 -26.69 -12.22
CA SER A 43 0.06 -26.30 -13.19
C SER A 43 0.28 -24.80 -13.17
N PHE A 44 1.53 -24.40 -13.05
CA PHE A 44 1.95 -22.99 -13.03
C PHE A 44 2.99 -22.72 -14.11
N HIS A 45 2.90 -21.57 -14.75
CA HIS A 45 3.94 -21.07 -15.63
C HIS A 45 4.71 -19.94 -14.92
N LEU A 46 6.01 -20.10 -14.74
CA LEU A 46 6.91 -19.00 -14.40
C LEU A 46 7.39 -18.36 -15.70
N ILE A 47 7.06 -17.10 -15.88
CA ILE A 47 7.49 -16.25 -17.00
C ILE A 47 8.49 -15.26 -16.44
N GLU A 48 9.75 -15.41 -16.82
CA GLU A 48 10.85 -14.57 -16.35
C GLU A 48 11.93 -14.46 -17.42
N ASN A 49 12.51 -13.28 -17.60
CA ASN A 49 13.59 -13.05 -18.60
C ASN A 49 13.22 -13.55 -20.01
N ARG A 50 11.96 -13.36 -20.42
CA ARG A 50 11.40 -13.84 -21.72
C ARG A 50 11.39 -15.37 -21.86
N LYS A 51 11.58 -16.11 -20.79
CA LYS A 51 11.50 -17.58 -20.76
C LYS A 51 10.27 -18.01 -19.97
N THR A 52 9.62 -19.08 -20.42
CA THR A 52 8.51 -19.70 -19.71
C THR A 52 8.93 -21.08 -19.26
N ARG A 53 8.76 -21.38 -17.98
CA ARG A 53 8.96 -22.70 -17.39
C ARG A 53 7.67 -23.18 -16.76
N THR A 54 7.35 -24.45 -16.90
CA THR A 54 6.14 -25.05 -16.34
C THR A 54 6.47 -25.89 -15.11
N PHE A 55 5.66 -25.74 -14.08
CA PHE A 55 5.77 -26.46 -12.81
C PHE A 55 4.43 -27.08 -12.45
N LYS A 56 4.47 -28.24 -11.82
CA LYS A 56 3.30 -28.89 -11.22
C LYS A 56 3.50 -28.95 -9.71
N ILE A 57 2.48 -28.52 -8.99
CA ILE A 57 2.50 -28.40 -7.53
C ILE A 57 1.27 -29.13 -6.99
N SER A 58 1.49 -30.04 -6.04
CA SER A 58 0.45 -30.79 -5.38
C SER A 58 -0.03 -30.07 -4.12
N LYS A 59 -1.13 -30.56 -3.53
CA LYS A 59 -1.61 -30.06 -2.24
C LYS A 59 -0.54 -30.23 -1.16
N ASN A 60 -0.39 -29.23 -0.30
CA ASN A 60 0.62 -29.10 0.77
C ASN A 60 2.07 -29.01 0.27
N GLU A 61 2.28 -28.80 -1.01
CA GLU A 61 3.60 -28.60 -1.58
C GLU A 61 3.93 -27.11 -1.68
N SER A 62 5.23 -26.77 -1.45
CA SER A 62 5.71 -25.39 -1.50
C SER A 62 5.86 -24.89 -2.94
N LEU A 63 5.52 -23.61 -3.13
CA LEU A 63 5.78 -22.89 -4.38
C LEU A 63 7.26 -22.51 -4.56
N GLU A 64 8.13 -22.85 -3.61
CA GLU A 64 9.59 -22.70 -3.74
C GLU A 64 10.13 -23.41 -5.00
N LYS A 65 9.51 -24.53 -5.38
CA LYS A 65 9.84 -25.22 -6.63
C LYS A 65 9.70 -24.33 -7.87
N ILE A 66 8.76 -23.37 -7.83
CA ILE A 66 8.55 -22.41 -8.93
C ILE A 66 9.58 -21.29 -8.82
N HIS A 67 9.73 -20.70 -7.64
CA HIS A 67 10.65 -19.60 -7.39
C HIS A 67 11.05 -19.54 -5.90
N SER A 68 12.34 -19.37 -5.62
CA SER A 68 12.89 -19.38 -4.25
C SER A 68 12.30 -18.31 -3.33
N SER A 69 11.84 -17.18 -3.86
CA SER A 69 11.16 -16.13 -3.08
C SER A 69 9.80 -16.58 -2.53
N MET A 70 9.24 -17.69 -3.00
CA MET A 70 7.94 -18.21 -2.62
C MET A 70 8.03 -19.42 -1.66
N LYS A 71 9.14 -19.57 -0.95
CA LYS A 71 9.44 -20.74 -0.09
C LYS A 71 8.38 -20.99 1.00
N ASP A 72 7.75 -19.92 1.50
CA ASP A 72 6.77 -19.98 2.58
C ASP A 72 5.32 -20.09 2.10
N LEU A 73 5.11 -20.17 0.80
CA LEU A 73 3.80 -20.39 0.20
C LEU A 73 3.59 -21.86 -0.14
N PHE A 74 2.46 -22.40 0.32
CA PHE A 74 2.04 -23.78 0.08
C PHE A 74 0.66 -23.80 -0.57
N VAL A 75 0.37 -24.82 -1.36
CA VAL A 75 -0.99 -25.09 -1.84
C VAL A 75 -1.82 -25.67 -0.70
N GLU A 76 -2.75 -24.89 -0.14
CA GLU A 76 -3.61 -25.34 0.99
C GLU A 76 -4.83 -26.10 0.48
N LYS A 77 -5.51 -25.55 -0.55
CA LYS A 77 -6.67 -26.20 -1.19
C LYS A 77 -6.52 -26.16 -2.69
N LEU A 78 -7.00 -27.20 -3.33
CA LEU A 78 -6.89 -27.39 -4.77
C LEU A 78 -8.17 -27.99 -5.30
N ASN A 79 -8.73 -27.38 -6.34
CA ASN A 79 -9.79 -27.94 -7.16
C ASN A 79 -9.53 -27.67 -8.65
N LYS A 80 -10.46 -28.06 -9.54
CA LYS A 80 -10.22 -27.98 -11.00
C LYS A 80 -10.04 -26.56 -11.55
N THR A 81 -10.54 -25.54 -10.86
CA THR A 81 -10.57 -24.15 -11.36
C THR A 81 -9.84 -23.16 -10.45
N THR A 82 -9.60 -23.54 -9.19
CA THR A 82 -9.04 -22.65 -8.19
C THR A 82 -7.98 -23.33 -7.35
N VAL A 83 -7.02 -22.54 -6.91
CA VAL A 83 -5.97 -22.90 -5.95
C VAL A 83 -6.02 -21.90 -4.80
N VAL A 84 -6.09 -22.36 -3.57
CA VAL A 84 -5.93 -21.54 -2.37
C VAL A 84 -4.56 -21.77 -1.78
N LEU A 85 -3.79 -20.70 -1.62
CA LEU A 85 -2.47 -20.73 -1.01
C LEU A 85 -2.56 -20.56 0.51
N SER A 86 -1.51 -20.96 1.22
CA SER A 86 -1.41 -20.89 2.70
C SER A 86 -1.58 -19.47 3.27
N ASN A 87 -1.36 -18.45 2.47
CA ASN A 87 -1.60 -17.05 2.83
C ASN A 87 -3.06 -16.61 2.60
N GLY A 88 -3.96 -17.53 2.22
CA GLY A 88 -5.36 -17.26 1.94
C GLY A 88 -5.64 -16.71 0.54
N LEU A 89 -4.61 -16.55 -0.30
CA LEU A 89 -4.78 -16.13 -1.68
C LEU A 89 -5.47 -17.20 -2.49
N GLU A 90 -6.62 -16.88 -3.08
CA GLU A 90 -7.32 -17.72 -4.05
C GLU A 90 -6.94 -17.30 -5.47
N LEU A 91 -6.38 -18.23 -6.24
CA LEU A 91 -6.04 -18.03 -7.64
C LEU A 91 -7.04 -18.82 -8.51
N LYS A 92 -7.62 -18.16 -9.49
CA LYS A 92 -8.41 -18.76 -10.56
C LYS A 92 -7.52 -19.04 -11.78
N VAL A 93 -7.92 -19.97 -12.61
CA VAL A 93 -7.19 -20.26 -13.87
C VAL A 93 -7.03 -18.97 -14.68
N GLY A 94 -5.81 -18.62 -15.01
CA GLY A 94 -5.44 -17.39 -15.70
C GLY A 94 -4.83 -16.32 -14.82
N ASP A 95 -5.03 -16.37 -13.49
CA ASP A 95 -4.49 -15.40 -12.56
C ASP A 95 -2.95 -15.44 -12.51
N ARG A 96 -2.38 -14.30 -12.16
CA ARG A 96 -0.94 -14.07 -12.16
C ARG A 96 -0.51 -13.43 -10.86
N ILE A 97 0.62 -13.88 -10.33
CA ILE A 97 1.29 -13.28 -9.17
C ILE A 97 2.75 -13.00 -9.50
N ASN A 98 3.33 -12.00 -8.87
CA ASN A 98 4.76 -11.74 -9.00
C ASN A 98 5.51 -12.44 -7.87
N PRO A 99 6.46 -13.35 -8.15
CA PRO A 99 7.16 -14.11 -7.11
C PRO A 99 8.01 -13.23 -6.19
N TYR A 100 8.52 -12.10 -6.68
CA TYR A 100 9.36 -11.19 -5.89
C TYR A 100 8.58 -10.40 -4.84
N SER A 101 7.24 -10.35 -4.91
CA SER A 101 6.42 -9.77 -3.83
C SER A 101 6.56 -10.54 -2.52
N TYR A 102 7.04 -11.77 -2.57
CA TYR A 102 7.28 -12.62 -1.40
C TYR A 102 8.76 -12.65 -0.99
N ALA A 103 9.63 -11.89 -1.65
CA ALA A 103 11.05 -11.86 -1.33
C ALA A 103 11.31 -11.19 0.03
N GLU A 104 12.06 -11.84 0.91
CA GLU A 104 12.46 -11.30 2.22
C GLU A 104 13.10 -9.92 2.10
N THR A 105 13.92 -9.69 1.05
CA THR A 105 14.56 -8.39 0.81
C THR A 105 13.57 -7.26 0.54
N LEU A 106 12.44 -7.53 -0.10
CA LEU A 106 11.37 -6.56 -0.31
C LEU A 106 10.65 -6.29 1.01
N GLN A 107 10.29 -7.34 1.74
CA GLN A 107 9.66 -7.22 3.06
C GLN A 107 10.55 -6.45 4.03
N GLU A 108 11.86 -6.72 4.05
CA GLU A 108 12.82 -6.00 4.88
C GLU A 108 12.82 -4.49 4.57
N ARG A 109 12.88 -4.12 3.28
CA ARG A 109 12.82 -2.70 2.87
C ARG A 109 11.52 -2.03 3.24
N MET A 110 10.40 -2.74 3.09
CA MET A 110 9.08 -2.23 3.49
C MET A 110 9.00 -2.01 5.00
N ILE A 111 9.47 -2.97 5.81
CA ILE A 111 9.54 -2.83 7.28
C ILE A 111 10.44 -1.66 7.64
N GLN A 112 11.65 -1.58 7.10
CA GLN A 112 12.60 -0.50 7.36
C GLN A 112 11.98 0.88 7.07
N ARG A 113 11.34 1.02 5.91
CA ARG A 113 10.71 2.28 5.50
C ARG A 113 9.50 2.63 6.38
N ALA A 114 8.67 1.64 6.69
CA ALA A 114 7.51 1.82 7.56
C ALA A 114 7.90 2.18 8.99
N VAL A 115 8.92 1.53 9.55
CA VAL A 115 9.45 1.83 10.88
C VAL A 115 10.02 3.26 10.93
N LYS A 116 10.86 3.63 9.97
CA LYS A 116 11.40 4.98 9.89
C LYS A 116 10.29 6.03 9.83
N HIS A 117 9.32 5.83 8.96
CA HIS A 117 8.21 6.76 8.79
C HIS A 117 7.31 6.82 10.04
N HIS A 118 7.12 5.67 10.74
CA HIS A 118 6.41 5.66 12.02
C HIS A 118 7.07 6.61 13.03
N PHE A 119 8.38 6.51 13.24
CA PHE A 119 9.08 7.37 14.18
C PHE A 119 9.10 8.85 13.76
N GLU A 120 9.08 9.16 12.47
CA GLU A 120 8.88 10.53 11.98
C GLU A 120 7.51 11.08 12.38
N GLN A 121 6.45 10.26 12.25
CA GLN A 121 5.09 10.61 12.69
C GLN A 121 5.01 10.68 14.23
N GLU A 122 5.58 9.70 14.93
CA GLU A 122 5.59 9.66 16.39
C GLU A 122 6.23 10.91 16.97
N LYS A 123 7.41 11.30 16.48
CA LYS A 123 8.06 12.55 16.88
C LYS A 123 7.16 13.75 16.65
N LYS A 124 6.55 13.86 15.46
CA LYS A 124 5.63 14.96 15.12
C LYS A 124 4.47 15.08 16.10
N TYR A 125 3.86 13.96 16.48
CA TYR A 125 2.63 13.95 17.26
C TYR A 125 2.87 13.92 18.78
N LEU A 126 3.96 13.30 19.26
CA LEU A 126 4.30 13.29 20.68
C LEU A 126 5.06 14.53 21.15
N SER A 127 5.62 15.34 20.23
CA SER A 127 6.24 16.63 20.57
C SER A 127 5.24 17.77 20.70
N ARG A 128 3.96 17.51 20.53
CA ARG A 128 2.87 18.49 20.72
C ARG A 128 2.59 18.73 22.21
N GLU A 129 1.97 19.87 22.52
CA GLU A 129 1.43 20.14 23.85
C GLU A 129 0.40 19.08 24.22
N ILE A 130 -0.61 18.89 23.39
CA ILE A 130 -1.60 17.80 23.50
C ILE A 130 -1.16 16.67 22.54
N LYS A 131 -0.77 15.54 23.14
CA LYS A 131 -0.12 14.46 22.41
C LYS A 131 -1.12 13.52 21.74
N ILE A 132 -0.72 12.99 20.61
CA ILE A 132 -1.44 11.94 19.90
C ILE A 132 -0.46 10.79 19.71
N LYS A 133 -0.79 9.62 20.22
CA LYS A 133 0.04 8.41 20.04
C LYS A 133 -0.31 7.74 18.72
N PRO A 134 0.57 7.75 17.70
CA PRO A 134 0.33 7.04 16.45
C PRO A 134 0.60 5.54 16.60
N LEU A 135 -0.12 4.71 15.88
CA LEU A 135 0.08 3.28 15.75
C LEU A 135 0.28 2.89 14.29
N THR A 136 1.05 1.84 14.07
CA THR A 136 1.24 1.20 12.75
C THR A 136 0.69 -0.21 12.76
N LEU A 137 -0.13 -0.53 11.76
CA LEU A 137 -0.66 -1.87 11.52
C LEU A 137 0.12 -2.55 10.40
N PHE A 138 0.66 -3.74 10.67
CA PHE A 138 1.30 -4.59 9.68
C PHE A 138 0.39 -5.76 9.33
N PHE A 139 0.10 -5.94 8.05
CA PHE A 139 -0.52 -7.15 7.53
C PHE A 139 0.53 -8.11 7.00
N ILE A 140 0.53 -9.33 7.54
CA ILE A 140 1.49 -10.39 7.21
C ILE A 140 0.78 -11.65 6.71
N ASP A 141 1.49 -12.46 5.93
CA ASP A 141 1.01 -13.75 5.44
C ASP A 141 1.39 -14.90 6.38
N ASN A 142 2.64 -14.93 6.81
CA ASN A 142 3.19 -15.99 7.60
C ASN A 142 3.27 -15.61 9.10
N ILE A 143 2.37 -16.19 9.90
CA ILE A 143 2.29 -15.94 11.34
C ILE A 143 3.56 -16.42 12.05
N GLN A 144 4.17 -17.52 11.60
CA GLN A 144 5.35 -18.10 12.23
C GLN A 144 6.57 -17.16 12.13
N GLU A 145 6.68 -16.39 11.05
CA GLU A 145 7.72 -15.38 10.89
C GLU A 145 7.62 -14.22 11.89
N TYR A 146 6.49 -14.13 12.58
CA TYR A 146 6.28 -13.18 13.68
C TYR A 146 6.27 -13.86 15.05
N ARG A 147 5.58 -15.00 15.22
CA ARG A 147 5.42 -15.68 16.54
C ARG A 147 6.68 -16.39 17.00
N ASN A 148 7.44 -17.00 16.09
CA ASN A 148 8.67 -17.68 16.45
C ASN A 148 9.71 -16.70 17.01
N LYS A 149 10.46 -17.14 18.02
CA LYS A 149 11.54 -16.34 18.63
C LYS A 149 12.55 -15.84 17.57
N ASP A 150 12.82 -16.67 16.59
CA ASP A 150 13.76 -16.40 15.50
C ASP A 150 13.08 -16.01 14.18
N GLY A 151 11.79 -15.70 14.21
CA GLY A 151 11.02 -15.33 13.03
C GLY A 151 11.58 -14.09 12.34
N TYR A 152 11.68 -14.16 11.01
CA TYR A 152 12.33 -13.14 10.20
C TYR A 152 11.66 -11.76 10.33
N ILE A 153 10.33 -11.70 10.26
CA ILE A 153 9.57 -10.44 10.36
C ILE A 153 9.78 -9.80 11.73
N LYS A 154 9.71 -10.59 12.80
CA LYS A 154 9.92 -10.12 14.17
C LYS A 154 11.31 -9.53 14.34
N LYS A 155 12.36 -10.31 14.02
CA LYS A 155 13.76 -9.85 14.12
C LYS A 155 14.05 -8.62 13.27
N THR A 156 13.47 -8.57 12.07
CA THR A 156 13.63 -7.43 11.17
C THR A 156 13.00 -6.17 11.75
N LEU A 157 11.78 -6.27 12.30
CA LEU A 157 11.13 -5.14 12.96
C LEU A 157 11.95 -4.64 14.15
N GLU A 158 12.30 -5.54 15.08
CA GLU A 158 13.05 -5.21 16.30
C GLU A 158 14.40 -4.56 15.96
N LYS A 159 15.12 -5.10 14.97
CA LYS A 159 16.38 -4.52 14.45
C LYS A 159 16.21 -3.07 14.01
N TYR A 160 15.23 -2.80 13.13
CA TYR A 160 15.04 -1.46 12.58
C TYR A 160 14.41 -0.50 13.58
N ALA A 161 13.53 -0.97 14.46
CA ALA A 161 12.99 -0.16 15.54
C ALA A 161 14.12 0.30 16.48
N LYS A 162 15.00 -0.61 16.91
CA LYS A 162 16.15 -0.31 17.73
C LYS A 162 17.08 0.72 17.06
N LEU A 163 17.44 0.49 15.80
CA LEU A 163 18.33 1.40 15.04
C LEU A 163 17.75 2.81 14.91
N GLU A 164 16.46 2.94 14.63
CA GLU A 164 15.84 4.28 14.50
C GLU A 164 15.72 4.97 15.85
N ILE A 165 15.39 4.25 16.93
CA ILE A 165 15.37 4.82 18.29
C ILE A 165 16.76 5.32 18.69
N GLU A 166 17.80 4.49 18.54
CA GLU A 166 19.19 4.88 18.87
C GLU A 166 19.66 6.10 18.06
N LYS A 167 19.24 6.20 16.80
CA LYS A 167 19.54 7.34 15.93
C LYS A 167 18.82 8.62 16.36
N LEU A 168 17.55 8.50 16.78
CA LEU A 168 16.76 9.62 17.26
C LEU A 168 17.30 10.14 18.59
N LEU A 169 17.63 9.28 19.54
CA LEU A 169 18.18 9.64 20.86
C LEU A 169 19.45 10.50 20.78
N LYS A 170 20.25 10.34 19.70
CA LYS A 170 21.45 11.17 19.48
C LYS A 170 21.15 12.64 19.20
N LYS A 171 19.93 12.98 18.81
CA LYS A 171 19.54 14.32 18.32
C LYS A 171 18.25 14.83 18.96
N GLU A 172 17.65 14.05 19.87
CA GLU A 172 16.35 14.39 20.47
C GLU A 172 16.58 15.29 21.69
N GLU A 173 15.96 16.47 21.66
CA GLU A 173 16.02 17.47 22.71
C GLU A 173 14.74 17.51 23.57
N ASN A 174 13.60 17.03 23.01
CA ASN A 174 12.36 16.96 23.76
C ASN A 174 12.45 15.89 24.84
N LYS A 175 12.49 16.31 26.10
CA LYS A 175 12.68 15.41 27.25
C LYS A 175 11.64 14.30 27.31
N PHE A 176 10.35 14.64 27.15
CA PHE A 176 9.28 13.63 27.18
C PHE A 176 9.48 12.56 26.10
N TYR A 177 9.74 12.99 24.87
CA TYR A 177 9.92 12.05 23.77
C TYR A 177 11.20 11.21 23.92
N ARG A 178 12.24 11.81 24.46
CA ARG A 178 13.48 11.11 24.80
C ARG A 178 13.24 10.01 25.83
N ASP A 179 12.59 10.32 26.96
CA ASP A 179 12.26 9.35 28.02
C ASP A 179 11.37 8.22 27.47
N TYR A 180 10.43 8.56 26.57
CA TYR A 180 9.54 7.59 25.90
C TYR A 180 10.31 6.63 24.96
N LEU A 181 11.34 7.12 24.28
CA LEU A 181 12.23 6.31 23.43
C LEU A 181 13.17 5.44 24.28
N GLU A 182 13.74 5.96 25.36
CA GLU A 182 14.62 5.23 26.27
C GLU A 182 13.88 4.06 26.92
N LYS A 183 12.66 4.26 27.39
CA LYS A 183 11.79 3.19 27.92
C LYS A 183 11.54 2.09 26.89
N ALA A 184 11.43 2.41 25.61
CA ALA A 184 11.25 1.42 24.55
C ALA A 184 12.52 0.58 24.29
N LEU A 185 13.71 1.13 24.54
CA LEU A 185 14.99 0.41 24.39
C LEU A 185 15.25 -0.58 25.54
N GLU A 186 14.64 -0.39 26.71
CA GLU A 186 14.77 -1.34 27.82
C GLU A 186 14.28 -2.73 27.39
N ASP A 187 13.22 -2.78 26.61
CA ASP A 187 12.69 -4.03 26.05
C ASP A 187 11.97 -3.76 24.71
N ILE A 188 12.73 -3.88 23.63
CA ILE A 188 12.21 -3.63 22.28
C ILE A 188 11.06 -4.55 21.91
N SER A 189 10.97 -5.75 22.49
CA SER A 189 9.89 -6.70 22.22
C SER A 189 8.53 -6.21 22.69
N LYS A 190 8.48 -5.30 23.66
CA LYS A 190 7.24 -4.66 24.12
C LYS A 190 6.69 -3.60 23.18
N THR A 191 7.47 -3.18 22.16
CA THR A 191 7.02 -2.15 21.20
C THR A 191 6.01 -2.66 20.19
N HIS A 192 5.81 -3.97 20.10
CA HIS A 192 4.88 -4.59 19.16
C HIS A 192 4.02 -5.66 19.79
N ALA A 193 2.89 -5.96 19.16
CA ALA A 193 1.99 -7.05 19.53
C ALA A 193 1.30 -7.63 18.29
N GLY A 194 0.83 -8.85 18.36
CA GLY A 194 0.16 -9.54 17.26
C GLY A 194 -1.21 -10.09 17.64
N TYR A 195 -2.17 -9.98 16.70
CA TYR A 195 -3.46 -10.66 16.79
C TYR A 195 -3.70 -11.54 15.57
N PHE A 196 -3.89 -12.84 15.80
CA PHE A 196 -4.13 -13.84 14.75
C PHE A 196 -5.29 -14.75 15.13
N ALA A 197 -6.03 -15.25 14.14
CA ALA A 197 -7.20 -16.10 14.41
C ALA A 197 -6.84 -17.43 15.09
N VAL A 198 -5.63 -17.94 14.88
CA VAL A 198 -5.10 -19.15 15.50
C VAL A 198 -4.85 -18.99 17.00
N ASP A 199 -4.60 -17.75 17.46
CA ASP A 199 -4.32 -17.46 18.89
C ASP A 199 -5.48 -17.85 19.82
N LYS A 200 -6.70 -18.03 19.28
CA LYS A 200 -7.86 -18.48 20.06
C LYS A 200 -7.75 -19.89 20.63
N LYS A 201 -6.80 -20.67 20.13
CA LYS A 201 -6.57 -22.08 20.56
C LYS A 201 -5.33 -22.24 21.43
N GLU A 202 -4.56 -21.17 21.62
CA GLU A 202 -3.34 -21.18 22.42
C GLU A 202 -3.66 -20.80 23.87
N THR A 203 -3.09 -21.55 24.80
CA THR A 203 -3.22 -21.33 26.25
C THR A 203 -2.08 -20.49 26.82
N ASP A 204 -1.34 -19.77 25.97
CA ASP A 204 -0.25 -18.89 26.37
C ASP A 204 -0.83 -17.58 26.92
N GLU A 205 -0.67 -17.35 28.21
CA GLU A 205 -1.15 -16.14 28.91
C GLU A 205 -0.63 -14.83 28.31
N VAL A 206 0.57 -14.84 27.72
CA VAL A 206 1.17 -13.66 27.08
C VAL A 206 0.41 -13.30 25.80
N ILE A 207 0.09 -14.31 24.98
CA ILE A 207 -0.67 -14.14 23.75
C ILE A 207 -2.10 -13.70 24.07
N GLU A 208 -2.74 -14.30 25.08
CA GLU A 208 -4.08 -13.92 25.52
C GLU A 208 -4.12 -12.44 25.96
N LYS A 209 -3.11 -12.00 26.72
CA LYS A 209 -2.97 -10.61 27.12
C LYS A 209 -2.80 -9.67 25.93
N GLU A 210 -1.95 -10.00 24.97
CA GLU A 210 -1.77 -9.22 23.74
C GLU A 210 -3.07 -9.08 22.94
N VAL A 211 -3.80 -10.19 22.80
CA VAL A 211 -5.09 -10.24 22.10
C VAL A 211 -6.12 -9.35 22.78
N ASN A 212 -6.19 -9.42 24.12
CA ASN A 212 -7.12 -8.60 24.89
C ASN A 212 -6.80 -7.10 24.80
N GLU A 213 -5.52 -6.70 24.89
CA GLU A 213 -5.10 -5.32 24.70
C GLU A 213 -5.48 -4.79 23.30
N ILE A 214 -5.28 -5.60 22.26
CA ILE A 214 -5.59 -5.16 20.89
C ILE A 214 -7.10 -5.08 20.66
N LEU A 215 -7.88 -6.05 21.11
CA LEU A 215 -9.29 -6.17 20.75
C LEU A 215 -10.23 -5.41 21.69
N HIS A 216 -9.94 -5.42 22.97
CA HIS A 216 -10.89 -5.01 24.01
C HIS A 216 -10.45 -3.76 24.75
N ASP A 217 -9.15 -3.57 24.96
CA ASP A 217 -8.63 -2.43 25.71
C ASP A 217 -7.95 -1.41 24.82
N LYS A 218 -8.78 -0.70 24.05
CA LYS A 218 -8.30 0.34 23.14
C LYS A 218 -7.64 1.52 23.87
N GLU A 219 -8.03 1.78 25.10
CA GLU A 219 -7.47 2.86 25.92
C GLU A 219 -6.06 2.48 26.39
N ALA A 220 -5.87 1.22 26.84
CA ALA A 220 -4.56 0.76 27.27
C ALA A 220 -3.51 0.84 26.15
N ILE A 221 -3.87 0.48 24.92
CA ILE A 221 -2.92 0.54 23.79
C ILE A 221 -2.60 1.99 23.41
N LEU A 222 -3.52 2.94 23.66
CA LEU A 222 -3.33 4.37 23.38
C LEU A 222 -2.65 5.11 24.52
N SER A 223 -2.55 4.52 25.71
CA SER A 223 -1.83 5.11 26.84
C SER A 223 -0.37 5.40 26.47
N LEU A 224 0.15 6.56 26.89
CA LEU A 224 1.56 6.92 26.70
C LEU A 224 2.49 6.08 27.59
N ASP A 225 1.99 5.42 28.60
CA ASP A 225 2.75 4.47 29.42
C ASP A 225 2.96 3.12 28.74
N ASN A 226 2.12 2.77 27.78
CA ASN A 226 2.24 1.56 27.00
C ASN A 226 3.23 1.75 25.85
N PRO A 227 4.33 0.96 25.75
CA PRO A 227 5.34 1.12 24.72
C PRO A 227 4.92 0.61 23.33
N ARG A 228 3.75 -0.03 23.19
CA ARG A 228 3.31 -0.61 21.93
C ARG A 228 3.09 0.45 20.86
N ARG A 229 3.65 0.22 19.68
CA ARG A 229 3.62 1.06 18.48
C ARG A 229 3.15 0.31 17.25
N PHE A 230 3.53 -0.97 17.18
CA PHE A 230 3.36 -1.82 16.01
C PHE A 230 2.39 -2.96 16.31
N ILE A 231 1.36 -3.09 15.50
CA ILE A 231 0.36 -4.15 15.61
C ILE A 231 0.49 -5.04 14.39
N PHE A 232 0.60 -6.35 14.60
CA PHE A 232 0.65 -7.33 13.52
C PHE A 232 -0.66 -8.10 13.43
N SER A 233 -1.13 -8.33 12.21
CA SER A 233 -2.29 -9.17 11.96
C SER A 233 -2.17 -9.91 10.63
N LYS A 234 -2.83 -11.02 10.55
CA LYS A 234 -3.22 -11.68 9.30
C LYS A 234 -4.63 -11.15 8.94
N TRP A 235 -5.24 -11.56 7.87
CA TRP A 235 -6.55 -11.13 7.35
C TRP A 235 -7.69 -10.86 8.37
N THR A 236 -7.60 -11.42 9.56
CA THR A 236 -8.70 -11.66 10.47
C THR A 236 -8.77 -10.71 11.67
N LEU A 237 -8.37 -9.47 11.54
CA LEU A 237 -8.93 -8.50 12.45
C LEU A 237 -10.44 -8.59 12.30
N ARG A 238 -11.16 -8.91 13.40
CA ARG A 238 -12.62 -9.10 13.39
C ARG A 238 -13.28 -7.96 12.63
N GLU A 239 -14.34 -8.26 11.89
CA GLU A 239 -15.22 -7.23 11.34
C GLU A 239 -15.56 -6.24 12.45
N GLY A 240 -15.39 -4.95 12.18
CA GLY A 240 -15.61 -3.89 13.14
C GLY A 240 -14.43 -3.51 14.04
N TRP A 241 -13.27 -4.23 14.00
CA TRP A 241 -12.09 -3.74 14.71
C TRP A 241 -11.48 -2.56 13.97
N ASP A 242 -11.33 -1.48 14.69
CA ASP A 242 -10.65 -0.28 14.26
C ASP A 242 -10.01 0.42 15.46
N ASN A 243 -8.94 1.12 15.23
CA ASN A 243 -8.34 2.01 16.21
C ASN A 243 -8.17 3.39 15.59
N PRO A 244 -8.66 4.46 16.23
CA PRO A 244 -8.61 5.81 15.67
C PRO A 244 -7.17 6.29 15.44
N ASN A 245 -6.21 5.77 16.19
CA ASN A 245 -4.82 6.19 16.11
C ASN A 245 -3.95 5.32 15.20
N ILE A 246 -4.56 4.52 14.33
CA ILE A 246 -3.83 3.94 13.19
C ILE A 246 -3.51 5.06 12.20
N PHE A 247 -2.23 5.42 12.10
CA PHE A 247 -1.71 6.42 11.16
C PHE A 247 -0.98 5.80 9.98
N GLN A 248 -0.68 4.50 10.10
CA GLN A 248 0.05 3.79 9.07
C GLN A 248 -0.41 2.34 8.98
N ILE A 249 -0.56 1.87 7.76
CA ILE A 249 -0.76 0.46 7.42
C ILE A 249 0.37 0.04 6.48
N CYS A 250 1.05 -1.06 6.81
CA CYS A 250 2.08 -1.65 5.96
C CYS A 250 1.66 -3.08 5.57
N LYS A 251 1.47 -3.29 4.29
CA LYS A 251 1.01 -4.57 3.73
C LYS A 251 2.20 -5.35 3.22
N LEU A 252 2.74 -6.25 4.06
CA LEU A 252 3.91 -7.10 3.75
C LEU A 252 3.56 -8.33 2.89
N ARG A 253 2.41 -8.31 2.27
CA ARG A 253 1.91 -9.39 1.42
C ARG A 253 1.30 -8.82 0.16
N SER A 254 1.37 -9.52 -0.94
CA SER A 254 0.54 -9.23 -2.09
C SER A 254 -0.86 -9.83 -1.86
N SER A 255 -1.89 -9.02 -1.99
CA SER A 255 -3.25 -9.55 -2.00
C SER A 255 -3.68 -9.79 -3.44
N GLY A 256 -3.97 -11.05 -3.75
CA GLY A 256 -4.69 -11.38 -4.97
C GLY A 256 -6.19 -11.49 -4.76
N SER A 257 -6.72 -11.11 -3.60
CA SER A 257 -8.15 -11.12 -3.36
C SER A 257 -8.80 -9.83 -3.90
N GLU A 258 -9.99 -9.95 -4.45
CA GLU A 258 -10.87 -8.83 -4.86
C GLU A 258 -11.44 -8.05 -3.66
N ILE A 259 -10.72 -8.05 -2.50
CA ILE A 259 -11.14 -7.26 -1.34
C ILE A 259 -11.07 -5.80 -1.73
N SER A 260 -12.15 -5.09 -1.45
CA SER A 260 -12.27 -3.66 -1.65
C SER A 260 -11.11 -2.91 -0.98
N LYS A 261 -10.46 -2.04 -1.72
CA LYS A 261 -9.39 -1.18 -1.20
C LYS A 261 -9.90 -0.27 -0.10
N LEU A 262 -11.15 0.16 -0.22
CA LEU A 262 -11.81 0.96 0.81
C LEU A 262 -11.98 0.19 2.13
N GLN A 263 -12.25 -1.12 2.09
CA GLN A 263 -12.30 -1.96 3.30
C GLN A 263 -10.92 -2.12 3.94
N GLU A 264 -9.87 -2.27 3.12
CA GLU A 264 -8.50 -2.37 3.63
C GLU A 264 -8.07 -1.10 4.37
N VAL A 265 -8.29 0.08 3.77
CA VAL A 265 -7.90 1.36 4.38
C VAL A 265 -8.85 1.80 5.49
N GLY A 266 -10.11 1.36 5.45
CA GLY A 266 -11.18 1.77 6.36
C GLY A 266 -10.82 1.64 7.84
N ARG A 267 -9.95 0.67 8.18
CA ARG A 267 -9.47 0.44 9.55
C ARG A 267 -8.63 1.59 10.12
N GLY A 268 -8.05 2.40 9.27
CA GLY A 268 -7.21 3.53 9.67
C GLY A 268 -7.81 4.91 9.37
N LEU A 269 -9.02 4.99 8.78
CA LEU A 269 -9.59 6.26 8.34
C LEU A 269 -10.14 7.13 9.46
N ARG A 270 -10.49 6.58 10.63
CA ARG A 270 -11.06 7.36 11.73
C ARG A 270 -10.12 8.48 12.17
N LEU A 271 -10.68 9.65 12.46
CA LEU A 271 -9.91 10.75 13.05
C LEU A 271 -9.31 10.33 14.39
N PRO A 272 -8.06 10.75 14.69
CA PRO A 272 -7.37 10.31 15.88
C PRO A 272 -7.98 10.90 17.16
N VAL A 273 -7.68 10.25 18.28
CA VAL A 273 -7.91 10.78 19.62
C VAL A 273 -6.57 11.17 20.24
N ASN A 274 -6.61 12.21 21.07
CA ASN A 274 -5.45 12.67 21.83
C ASN A 274 -5.28 11.86 23.13
N GLU A 275 -4.28 12.21 23.93
CA GLU A 275 -3.96 11.57 25.23
C GLU A 275 -5.10 11.59 26.26
N TYR A 276 -6.10 12.47 26.06
CA TYR A 276 -7.30 12.59 26.91
C TYR A 276 -8.51 11.85 26.32
N GLY A 277 -8.35 11.11 25.22
CA GLY A 277 -9.44 10.41 24.55
C GLY A 277 -10.32 11.30 23.66
N ASN A 278 -10.02 12.58 23.53
CA ASN A 278 -10.81 13.52 22.72
C ASN A 278 -10.43 13.40 21.24
N ARG A 279 -11.45 13.34 20.37
CA ARG A 279 -11.26 13.31 18.93
C ARG A 279 -10.69 14.64 18.43
N VAL A 280 -9.60 14.57 17.67
CA VAL A 280 -8.96 15.73 17.05
C VAL A 280 -9.48 15.87 15.61
N LYS A 281 -10.08 17.03 15.28
CA LYS A 281 -10.74 17.27 13.98
C LYS A 281 -10.38 18.61 13.33
N ASP A 282 -9.56 19.41 13.98
CA ASP A 282 -9.26 20.78 13.55
C ASP A 282 -8.13 20.84 12.51
N GLU A 283 -7.60 19.70 12.10
CA GLU A 283 -6.55 19.58 11.09
C GLU A 283 -6.75 18.36 10.19
N GLN A 284 -6.15 18.38 9.00
CA GLN A 284 -6.15 17.23 8.09
C GLN A 284 -5.12 16.20 8.53
N PHE A 285 -5.59 15.01 8.88
CA PHE A 285 -4.75 13.83 9.12
C PHE A 285 -4.70 12.95 7.88
N TYR A 286 -3.64 12.13 7.80
CA TYR A 286 -3.47 11.16 6.74
C TYR A 286 -3.15 9.77 7.30
N LEU A 287 -3.74 8.76 6.66
CA LEU A 287 -3.34 7.38 6.78
C LEU A 287 -2.25 7.10 5.74
N ASN A 288 -1.09 6.65 6.17
CA ASN A 288 0.01 6.28 5.31
C ASN A 288 -0.09 4.78 4.97
N TYR A 289 -0.24 4.47 3.69
CA TYR A 289 -0.48 3.11 3.24
C TYR A 289 0.70 2.60 2.41
N PHE A 290 1.46 1.65 2.97
CA PHE A 290 2.65 1.06 2.35
C PHE A 290 2.27 -0.23 1.64
N VAL A 291 2.53 -0.28 0.33
CA VAL A 291 2.29 -1.42 -0.54
C VAL A 291 3.52 -1.72 -1.39
N ASP A 292 3.58 -2.92 -1.92
CA ASP A 292 4.62 -3.28 -2.88
C ASP A 292 4.29 -2.79 -4.31
N PHE A 293 5.22 -2.97 -5.22
CA PHE A 293 5.12 -2.52 -6.61
C PHE A 293 3.99 -3.19 -7.42
N THR A 294 3.40 -4.29 -6.94
CA THR A 294 2.28 -4.95 -7.62
C THR A 294 0.98 -4.18 -7.43
N GLU A 295 0.95 -3.28 -6.46
CA GLU A 295 -0.18 -2.38 -6.19
C GLU A 295 0.14 -0.92 -6.55
N ASN A 296 0.87 -0.68 -7.64
CA ASN A 296 1.27 0.68 -8.05
C ASN A 296 0.08 1.57 -8.43
N ASP A 297 -1.05 0.98 -8.77
CA ASP A 297 -2.33 1.64 -9.08
C ASP A 297 -3.29 1.73 -7.87
N PHE A 298 -2.78 1.42 -6.66
CA PHE A 298 -3.59 1.41 -5.42
C PHE A 298 -4.38 2.71 -5.22
N VAL A 299 -3.72 3.86 -5.41
CA VAL A 299 -4.32 5.18 -5.19
C VAL A 299 -5.46 5.43 -6.18
N GLU A 300 -5.21 5.14 -7.45
CA GLU A 300 -6.18 5.31 -8.52
C GLU A 300 -7.41 4.41 -8.30
N ARG A 301 -7.18 3.14 -7.97
CA ARG A 301 -8.27 2.19 -7.68
C ARG A 301 -9.08 2.60 -6.46
N LEU A 302 -8.43 3.10 -5.41
CA LEU A 302 -9.13 3.57 -4.21
C LEU A 302 -10.04 4.77 -4.53
N VAL A 303 -9.51 5.75 -5.28
CA VAL A 303 -10.28 6.93 -5.71
C VAL A 303 -11.48 6.50 -6.57
N GLN A 304 -11.25 5.63 -7.55
CA GLN A 304 -12.30 5.11 -8.41
C GLN A 304 -13.39 4.41 -7.60
N GLU A 305 -13.03 3.50 -6.69
CA GLU A 305 -13.98 2.76 -5.85
C GLU A 305 -14.83 3.69 -4.98
N ILE A 306 -14.22 4.74 -4.40
CA ILE A 306 -14.95 5.69 -3.55
C ILE A 306 -15.91 6.52 -4.39
N ASN A 307 -15.47 7.00 -5.54
CA ASN A 307 -16.34 7.77 -6.46
C ASN A 307 -17.52 6.92 -6.95
N GLU A 308 -17.27 5.68 -7.39
CA GLU A 308 -18.30 4.75 -7.85
C GLU A 308 -19.34 4.46 -6.76
N LYS A 309 -18.88 4.14 -5.53
CA LYS A 309 -19.80 3.85 -4.40
C LYS A 309 -20.59 5.07 -3.94
N SER A 310 -20.04 6.26 -4.14
CA SER A 310 -20.72 7.53 -3.78
C SER A 310 -21.59 8.06 -4.93
N GLY A 311 -21.66 7.35 -6.06
CA GLY A 311 -22.35 7.83 -7.26
C GLY A 311 -21.69 9.05 -7.89
N SER A 312 -20.47 9.39 -7.50
CA SER A 312 -19.71 10.50 -8.04
C SER A 312 -18.89 10.04 -9.25
N LEU A 313 -18.69 10.95 -10.20
CA LEU A 313 -17.90 10.71 -11.39
C LEU A 313 -16.72 11.67 -11.42
N SER A 314 -15.58 11.20 -11.90
CA SER A 314 -14.53 12.09 -12.37
C SER A 314 -14.89 12.63 -13.76
N ARG A 315 -14.49 13.87 -14.06
CA ARG A 315 -14.67 14.42 -15.41
C ARG A 315 -13.86 13.67 -16.48
N GLU A 316 -12.86 12.90 -16.07
CA GLU A 316 -12.03 12.07 -16.94
C GLU A 316 -12.61 10.66 -17.16
N ASP A 317 -13.62 10.26 -16.35
CA ASP A 317 -14.28 8.97 -16.51
C ASP A 317 -15.06 8.91 -17.83
N THR A 318 -15.09 7.73 -18.41
CA THR A 318 -15.89 7.43 -19.62
C THR A 318 -16.65 6.12 -19.41
N PRO A 319 -17.64 6.10 -18.49
CA PRO A 319 -18.41 4.90 -18.21
C PRO A 319 -19.26 4.50 -19.45
N GLU A 320 -19.36 3.20 -19.70
CA GLU A 320 -20.22 2.69 -20.79
C GLU A 320 -21.72 2.83 -20.52
N LYS A 321 -22.09 2.93 -19.22
CA LYS A 321 -23.48 3.03 -18.78
C LYS A 321 -23.66 3.89 -17.55
N LEU A 322 -24.84 4.47 -17.41
CA LEU A 322 -25.28 5.15 -16.20
C LEU A 322 -25.68 4.09 -15.17
N ASN A 323 -24.92 3.94 -14.07
CA ASN A 323 -25.22 2.96 -13.04
C ASN A 323 -26.22 3.51 -12.00
N GLU A 324 -26.82 2.62 -11.20
CA GLU A 324 -27.83 2.97 -10.20
C GLU A 324 -27.32 4.00 -9.17
N ASN A 325 -26.06 3.94 -8.77
CA ASN A 325 -25.50 4.89 -7.79
C ASN A 325 -25.41 6.30 -8.37
N ILE A 326 -25.06 6.42 -9.66
CA ILE A 326 -25.03 7.70 -10.36
C ILE A 326 -26.43 8.26 -10.53
N ILE A 327 -27.41 7.43 -10.92
CA ILE A 327 -28.82 7.81 -11.03
C ILE A 327 -29.31 8.36 -9.70
N LYS A 328 -29.14 7.63 -8.61
CA LYS A 328 -29.49 8.07 -7.26
C LYS A 328 -28.85 9.39 -6.88
N LYS A 329 -27.54 9.56 -7.18
CA LYS A 329 -26.82 10.81 -6.91
C LYS A 329 -27.39 11.98 -7.70
N ILE A 330 -27.74 11.80 -8.98
CA ILE A 330 -28.44 12.84 -9.77
C ILE A 330 -29.76 13.20 -9.11
N CYS A 331 -30.59 12.20 -8.78
CA CYS A 331 -31.89 12.42 -8.15
C CYS A 331 -31.77 13.16 -6.82
N GLU A 332 -30.82 12.77 -5.96
CA GLU A 332 -30.59 13.44 -4.66
C GLU A 332 -30.12 14.88 -4.82
N VAL A 333 -29.14 15.16 -5.70
CA VAL A 333 -28.52 16.48 -5.88
C VAL A 333 -29.48 17.45 -6.57
N TYR A 334 -30.15 16.98 -7.61
CA TYR A 334 -31.06 17.82 -8.43
C TYR A 334 -32.52 17.72 -8.02
N LYS A 335 -32.85 16.90 -7.00
CA LYS A 335 -34.21 16.66 -6.49
C LYS A 335 -35.17 16.18 -7.58
N LEU A 336 -34.72 15.26 -8.37
CA LEU A 336 -35.49 14.63 -9.45
C LEU A 336 -36.04 13.29 -8.97
N ASP A 337 -37.17 12.89 -9.54
CA ASP A 337 -37.67 11.52 -9.46
C ASP A 337 -36.82 10.59 -10.35
N GLU A 338 -36.63 9.32 -9.93
CA GLU A 338 -35.78 8.38 -10.65
C GLU A 338 -36.39 7.97 -11.99
N ASP A 339 -37.70 7.69 -12.01
CA ASP A 339 -38.39 7.28 -13.21
C ASP A 339 -38.49 8.44 -14.22
N ASP A 340 -38.80 9.65 -13.75
CA ASP A 340 -38.82 10.86 -14.57
C ASP A 340 -37.44 11.16 -15.18
N LEU A 341 -36.36 10.95 -14.43
CA LEU A 341 -34.98 11.16 -14.92
C LEU A 341 -34.67 10.16 -16.04
N ILE A 342 -34.96 8.86 -15.81
CA ILE A 342 -34.64 7.80 -16.76
C ILE A 342 -35.42 8.02 -18.03
N ASP A 343 -36.75 8.26 -17.95
CA ASP A 343 -37.62 8.51 -19.08
C ASP A 343 -37.14 9.71 -19.91
N ASN A 344 -36.78 10.81 -19.26
CA ASN A 344 -36.24 12.01 -19.91
C ASN A 344 -34.93 11.72 -20.66
N LEU A 345 -34.02 10.91 -20.08
CA LEU A 345 -32.75 10.58 -20.70
C LEU A 345 -32.93 9.58 -21.87
N VAL A 346 -33.93 8.68 -21.81
CA VAL A 346 -34.28 7.77 -22.87
C VAL A 346 -34.97 8.53 -24.02
N ASP A 347 -35.92 9.41 -23.72
CA ASP A 347 -36.64 10.23 -24.73
C ASP A 347 -35.70 11.16 -25.50
N LYS A 348 -34.66 11.65 -24.85
CA LYS A 348 -33.58 12.47 -25.47
C LYS A 348 -32.52 11.64 -26.18
N GLU A 349 -32.66 10.33 -26.26
CA GLU A 349 -31.65 9.43 -26.85
C GLU A 349 -30.25 9.54 -26.21
N ILE A 350 -30.18 9.91 -24.94
CA ILE A 350 -28.94 9.99 -24.18
C ILE A 350 -28.49 8.62 -23.68
N ILE A 351 -29.47 7.79 -23.24
CA ILE A 351 -29.25 6.41 -22.81
C ILE A 351 -30.29 5.49 -23.46
N ARG A 352 -29.96 4.19 -23.50
CA ARG A 352 -30.93 3.15 -23.82
C ARG A 352 -31.68 2.71 -22.56
N ALA A 353 -32.78 1.98 -22.70
CA ALA A 353 -33.48 1.34 -21.58
C ALA A 353 -32.59 0.42 -20.72
N SER A 354 -31.44 -0.02 -21.24
CA SER A 354 -30.40 -0.74 -20.49
C SER A 354 -29.41 0.18 -19.77
N HIS A 355 -29.69 1.46 -19.73
CA HIS A 355 -28.85 2.55 -19.19
C HIS A 355 -27.49 2.72 -19.89
N LYS A 356 -27.25 2.07 -21.04
CA LYS A 356 -26.04 2.32 -21.85
C LYS A 356 -26.13 3.66 -22.54
N PHE A 357 -25.05 4.42 -22.52
CA PHE A 357 -24.96 5.68 -23.25
C PHE A 357 -25.08 5.48 -24.77
N ILE A 358 -25.69 6.45 -25.41
CA ILE A 358 -25.84 6.54 -26.88
C ILE A 358 -24.94 7.71 -27.32
N ASN A 359 -24.08 7.50 -28.32
CA ASN A 359 -23.17 8.53 -28.85
C ASN A 359 -22.42 9.25 -27.72
N ASP A 360 -22.54 10.60 -27.67
CA ASP A 360 -21.92 11.46 -26.66
C ASP A 360 -22.81 11.65 -25.42
N GLY A 361 -23.65 10.66 -25.08
CA GLY A 361 -24.60 10.76 -23.97
C GLY A 361 -23.93 11.05 -22.62
N PHE A 362 -22.68 10.62 -22.43
CA PHE A 362 -21.93 10.96 -21.22
C PHE A 362 -21.53 12.45 -21.16
N GLU A 363 -21.24 13.07 -22.29
CA GLU A 363 -20.96 14.52 -22.33
C GLU A 363 -22.22 15.32 -21.97
N TYR A 364 -23.41 14.84 -22.44
CA TYR A 364 -24.70 15.43 -22.01
C TYR A 364 -24.84 15.42 -20.48
N ILE A 365 -24.48 14.29 -19.81
CA ILE A 365 -24.53 14.21 -18.36
C ILE A 365 -23.55 15.21 -17.73
N LYS A 366 -22.33 15.37 -18.26
CA LYS A 366 -21.34 16.35 -17.78
C LYS A 366 -21.86 17.79 -17.83
N GLU A 367 -22.55 18.13 -18.91
CA GLU A 367 -23.06 19.48 -19.13
C GLU A 367 -24.30 19.78 -18.28
N ASN A 368 -25.23 18.84 -18.17
CA ASN A 368 -26.52 19.08 -17.53
C ASN A 368 -26.55 18.72 -16.02
N TYR A 369 -25.64 17.87 -15.59
CA TYR A 369 -25.54 17.45 -14.18
C TYR A 369 -24.12 17.63 -13.62
N PRO A 370 -23.52 18.83 -13.72
CA PRO A 370 -22.13 19.08 -13.35
C PRO A 370 -21.78 18.78 -11.89
N LEU A 371 -22.78 18.87 -10.98
CA LEU A 371 -22.55 18.66 -9.53
C LEU A 371 -22.26 17.21 -9.15
N ILE A 372 -22.58 16.22 -10.00
CA ILE A 372 -22.23 14.81 -9.74
C ILE A 372 -20.76 14.51 -10.01
N PHE A 373 -20.05 15.41 -10.69
CA PHE A 373 -18.63 15.29 -10.99
C PHE A 373 -17.73 15.86 -9.88
N GLU A 374 -18.31 16.20 -8.75
CA GLU A 374 -17.58 16.54 -7.53
C GLU A 374 -17.10 15.25 -6.86
N GLY A 375 -16.02 14.69 -7.37
CA GLY A 375 -15.32 13.55 -6.78
C GLY A 375 -14.49 13.94 -5.56
N ILE A 376 -13.66 13.01 -5.09
CA ILE A 376 -12.70 13.28 -4.01
C ILE A 376 -11.68 14.30 -4.47
N ASP A 377 -11.41 15.29 -3.63
CA ASP A 377 -10.33 16.25 -3.84
C ASP A 377 -8.98 15.53 -3.96
N SER A 378 -8.18 15.90 -4.93
CA SER A 378 -6.90 15.26 -5.26
C SER A 378 -5.87 15.28 -4.12
N ASN A 379 -6.03 16.20 -3.15
CA ASN A 379 -5.18 16.28 -1.96
C ASN A 379 -5.57 15.28 -0.88
N LYS A 380 -6.79 14.67 -0.92
CA LYS A 380 -7.27 13.74 0.10
C LYS A 380 -6.71 12.33 -0.06
N ILE A 381 -6.56 11.88 -1.31
CA ILE A 381 -5.99 10.58 -1.62
C ILE A 381 -4.93 10.79 -2.70
N ARG A 382 -3.68 10.49 -2.38
CA ARG A 382 -2.56 10.76 -3.27
C ARG A 382 -1.42 9.74 -3.10
N LYS A 383 -0.59 9.62 -4.11
CA LYS A 383 0.70 8.95 -3.98
C LYS A 383 1.66 9.84 -3.17
N ALA A 384 2.49 9.20 -2.35
CA ALA A 384 3.62 9.89 -1.75
C ALA A 384 4.48 10.44 -2.88
N THR A 385 4.68 11.74 -2.88
CA THR A 385 5.71 12.34 -3.75
C THR A 385 7.02 11.70 -3.32
N THR A 386 7.67 11.00 -4.21
CA THR A 386 9.08 10.68 -4.05
C THR A 386 9.73 12.05 -3.96
N GLU A 387 10.10 12.48 -2.75
CA GLU A 387 11.02 13.58 -2.66
C GLU A 387 12.24 13.12 -3.44
N LYS A 388 12.36 13.60 -4.68
CA LYS A 388 13.65 13.68 -5.33
C LYS A 388 14.46 14.50 -4.33
N LYS A 389 15.25 13.84 -3.48
CA LYS A 389 16.27 14.53 -2.72
C LYS A 389 17.04 15.27 -3.79
N LYS A 390 16.88 16.58 -3.85
CA LYS A 390 17.86 17.44 -4.49
C LYS A 390 19.13 17.15 -3.70
N ILE A 391 19.92 16.25 -4.22
CA ILE A 391 21.29 16.03 -3.75
C ILE A 391 21.90 17.38 -4.09
N LYS A 392 22.07 18.25 -3.10
CA LYS A 392 22.98 19.37 -3.21
C LYS A 392 24.33 18.71 -3.44
N ILE A 393 24.69 18.54 -4.70
CA ILE A 393 26.05 18.26 -5.10
C ILE A 393 26.83 19.40 -4.49
N ARG A 394 27.67 19.10 -3.47
CA ARG A 394 28.57 20.09 -2.92
C ARG A 394 29.48 20.47 -4.08
N THR A 395 29.22 21.62 -4.67
CA THR A 395 30.02 22.18 -5.77
C THR A 395 31.50 22.30 -5.40
N GLU A 396 31.81 22.32 -4.10
CA GLU A 396 33.18 22.30 -3.57
C GLU A 396 33.98 21.02 -3.89
N LYS A 397 33.32 19.90 -4.17
CA LYS A 397 33.98 18.65 -4.60
C LYS A 397 33.83 18.35 -6.09
N TYR A 398 33.19 19.23 -6.83
CA TYR A 398 33.03 19.02 -8.27
C TYR A 398 34.36 19.19 -9.02
N SER A 399 35.22 20.11 -8.58
CA SER A 399 36.57 20.26 -9.12
C SER A 399 37.44 19.01 -8.89
N GLU A 400 37.38 18.41 -7.69
CA GLU A 400 38.12 17.18 -7.37
C GLU A 400 37.61 15.97 -8.19
N LEU A 401 36.27 15.87 -8.35
CA LEU A 401 35.66 14.84 -9.20
C LEU A 401 35.96 15.07 -10.68
N LYS A 402 36.01 16.30 -11.13
CA LYS A 402 36.38 16.66 -12.49
C LYS A 402 37.83 16.34 -12.78
N GLU A 403 38.76 16.68 -11.89
CA GLU A 403 40.17 16.31 -11.99
C GLU A 403 40.38 14.79 -11.97
N LEU A 404 39.60 14.06 -11.11
CA LEU A 404 39.65 12.60 -11.08
C LEU A 404 39.13 11.99 -12.37
N TRP A 405 38.07 12.57 -12.97
CA TRP A 405 37.49 12.14 -14.22
C TRP A 405 38.44 12.44 -15.41
N GLU A 406 39.06 13.60 -15.43
CA GLU A 406 40.06 13.97 -16.44
C GLU A 406 41.27 13.04 -16.36
N LYS A 407 41.78 12.72 -15.16
CA LYS A 407 42.86 11.74 -14.96
C LYS A 407 42.46 10.31 -15.32
N LEU A 408 41.20 9.93 -15.19
CA LEU A 408 40.66 8.64 -15.64
C LEU A 408 40.49 8.59 -17.15
N SER A 409 40.05 9.68 -17.77
CA SER A 409 39.87 9.77 -19.22
C SER A 409 41.21 9.90 -19.97
N GLU A 410 42.23 10.47 -19.37
CA GLU A 410 43.59 10.49 -19.95
C GLU A 410 44.25 9.09 -20.01
N LYS A 411 43.83 8.12 -19.21
CA LYS A 411 44.40 6.77 -19.16
C LYS A 411 43.75 5.74 -20.07
N VAL A 412 42.66 6.08 -20.74
CA VAL A 412 41.94 5.17 -21.65
C VAL A 412 41.76 5.85 -23.00
N ILE A 413 42.87 6.01 -23.75
CA ILE A 413 42.80 6.15 -25.20
C ILE A 413 42.64 4.73 -25.78
N LEU A 414 41.43 4.25 -25.85
CA LEU A 414 41.07 3.13 -26.70
C LEU A 414 40.78 3.69 -28.08
N GLU A 415 41.73 3.59 -28.99
CA GLU A 415 41.48 3.84 -30.41
C GLU A 415 40.54 2.75 -30.94
N TYR A 416 39.25 3.07 -30.99
CA TYR A 416 38.30 2.30 -31.76
C TYR A 416 38.19 2.90 -33.17
N LYS A 417 38.56 2.12 -34.19
CA LYS A 417 38.13 2.37 -35.54
C LYS A 417 36.64 2.14 -35.64
N ILE A 418 35.88 3.22 -35.57
CA ILE A 418 34.43 3.16 -35.77
C ILE A 418 34.17 3.05 -37.25
N GLU A 419 33.85 1.87 -37.75
CA GLU A 419 33.53 1.63 -39.16
C GLU A 419 32.21 2.28 -39.60
N ASN A 420 31.34 2.70 -38.67
CA ASN A 420 30.08 3.35 -38.97
C ASN A 420 29.68 4.34 -37.88
N GLU A 421 30.04 5.60 -38.07
CA GLU A 421 29.78 6.70 -37.14
C GLU A 421 28.28 6.98 -36.88
N LYS A 422 27.39 6.73 -37.86
CA LYS A 422 25.95 6.86 -37.73
C LYS A 422 25.34 5.81 -36.79
N ASN A 423 25.80 4.58 -36.85
CA ASN A 423 25.37 3.51 -35.97
C ASN A 423 25.83 3.74 -34.54
N PHE A 424 27.06 4.23 -34.34
CA PHE A 424 27.60 4.56 -33.03
C PHE A 424 26.82 5.69 -32.38
N LYS A 425 26.53 6.78 -33.09
CA LYS A 425 25.70 7.89 -32.58
C LYS A 425 24.30 7.43 -32.22
N LYS A 426 23.69 6.54 -32.99
CA LYS A 426 22.38 5.97 -32.69
C LYS A 426 22.40 5.11 -31.41
N LEU A 427 23.38 4.21 -31.28
CA LEU A 427 23.56 3.38 -30.08
C LEU A 427 23.87 4.22 -28.85
N LEU A 428 24.65 5.28 -28.97
CA LEU A 428 24.97 6.20 -27.88
C LEU A 428 23.71 6.97 -27.43
N VAL A 429 22.92 7.46 -28.38
CA VAL A 429 21.63 8.15 -28.07
C VAL A 429 20.63 7.18 -27.42
N ASP A 430 20.55 5.94 -27.91
CA ASP A 430 19.66 4.94 -27.33
C ASP A 430 20.13 4.51 -25.94
N PHE A 431 21.43 4.43 -25.70
CA PHE A 431 22.01 4.18 -24.38
C PHE A 431 21.75 5.33 -23.39
N LEU A 432 21.95 6.59 -23.83
CA LEU A 432 21.71 7.78 -23.02
C LEU A 432 20.20 7.99 -22.70
N LYS A 433 19.31 7.50 -23.57
CA LYS A 433 17.86 7.48 -23.30
C LYS A 433 17.42 6.37 -22.32
N GLN A 434 18.20 5.30 -22.20
CA GLN A 434 17.92 4.19 -21.27
C GLN A 434 18.49 4.43 -19.87
N THR A 435 19.44 5.32 -19.73
CA THR A 435 20.03 5.75 -18.46
C THR A 435 19.45 7.12 -18.12
N ASP A 436 18.70 7.22 -17.02
CA ASP A 436 18.15 8.49 -16.49
C ASP A 436 19.29 9.44 -16.02
N PHE A 437 20.11 9.89 -16.93
CA PHE A 437 21.02 11.00 -16.72
C PHE A 437 20.30 12.29 -17.09
N ILE A 438 19.69 12.94 -16.11
CA ILE A 438 19.26 14.33 -16.24
C ILE A 438 20.48 15.19 -15.92
N ILE A 439 21.12 15.72 -16.96
CA ILE A 439 22.00 16.87 -16.84
C ILE A 439 21.06 18.08 -16.96
N GLU A 440 20.72 18.72 -15.84
CA GLU A 440 20.12 20.04 -15.84
C GLU A 440 21.28 21.08 -15.87
N ASP A 441 21.21 22.00 -16.87
CA ASP A 441 22.06 23.19 -16.99
C ASP A 441 21.98 24.11 -15.75
#